data_ff20683bbd452ca4f5363d8f4936509a
#
_entry.id   ff20683bbd452ca4f5363d8f4936509a
#
_cell.length_a   1.000
_cell.length_b   1.000
_cell.length_c   1.000
_cell.angle_alpha   90.00
_cell.angle_beta   90.00
_cell.angle_gamma   90.00
#
_symmetry.space_group_name_H-M   'P 1'
#
loop_
_entity.id
_entity.type
_entity.pdbx_description
1 polymer ?
#
loop_
_entity_poly.entity_id
_entity_poly.type
_entity_poly.pdbx_seq_one_letter_code
_entity_poly.pdbx_strand_id
1 'polypeptide(L)'
;MPKSLVIVESPAKAKTIEGYLGSDYVVESSVGHIRDLPGKASQLPSAYKSEPWANLGVDVDNDFKAHYVVTERSKKQVAKLKKILKSVEQLYLATDEDREGEAIAWHLLEVLNPTVPVHRMVFHEITEKAIREAVESPRDLDRRLVDAQEARRIFDRLYGYEVSPVMWKKVRPGLSAGRVQSVANRLIVERERERIAFTTADYSSVEAEMSSQTAFEASLVALDGDRIAAGRDFNAQGELNRDDRVILTRARAEDLVTSLRGTTF
;
A
#
# COMPACT_ATOMS: atom_id res chain seq x y z
N MET A 1 10.23 -30.80 19.24
CA MET A 1 9.35 -29.63 19.38
C MET A 1 10.01 -28.50 18.61
N PRO A 2 9.27 -27.59 17.97
CA PRO A 2 9.87 -26.48 17.26
C PRO A 2 10.66 -25.59 18.23
N LYS A 3 11.84 -25.12 17.78
CA LYS A 3 12.75 -24.32 18.60
C LYS A 3 12.44 -22.81 18.54
N SER A 4 11.77 -22.38 17.45
CA SER A 4 11.55 -20.97 17.19
C SER A 4 10.11 -20.66 16.80
N LEU A 5 9.59 -19.52 17.27
CA LEU A 5 8.34 -18.94 16.81
C LEU A 5 8.65 -17.77 15.87
N VAL A 6 8.08 -17.79 14.68
CA VAL A 6 8.12 -16.67 13.72
C VAL A 6 6.73 -16.05 13.66
N ILE A 7 6.63 -14.74 13.88
CA ILE A 7 5.35 -14.02 13.79
C ILE A 7 5.38 -13.06 12.62
N VAL A 8 4.45 -13.24 11.69
CA VAL A 8 4.19 -12.36 10.53
C VAL A 8 2.88 -11.60 10.70
N GLU A 9 2.57 -10.62 9.86
CA GLU A 9 1.34 -9.84 9.97
C GLU A 9 0.10 -10.54 9.38
N SER A 10 0.27 -11.44 8.37
CA SER A 10 -0.88 -12.05 7.67
C SER A 10 -0.82 -13.58 7.62
N PRO A 11 -2.00 -14.27 7.65
CA PRO A 11 -2.06 -15.73 7.55
C PRO A 11 -1.52 -16.27 6.23
N ALA A 12 -1.66 -15.52 5.13
CA ALA A 12 -1.14 -15.92 3.83
C ALA A 12 0.39 -16.01 3.85
N LYS A 13 1.07 -14.97 4.38
CA LYS A 13 2.52 -14.99 4.56
C LYS A 13 2.97 -16.11 5.49
N ALA A 14 2.24 -16.37 6.60
CA ALA A 14 2.58 -17.44 7.52
C ALA A 14 2.66 -18.80 6.82
N LYS A 15 1.64 -19.13 6.04
CA LYS A 15 1.59 -20.41 5.30
C LYS A 15 2.77 -20.57 4.31
N THR A 16 3.12 -19.51 3.61
CA THR A 16 4.22 -19.53 2.63
C THR A 16 5.58 -19.71 3.32
N ILE A 17 5.84 -18.91 4.36
CA ILE A 17 7.10 -18.89 5.10
C ILE A 17 7.32 -20.19 5.88
N GLU A 18 6.25 -20.77 6.45
CA GLU A 18 6.32 -22.08 7.11
C GLU A 18 6.86 -23.17 6.16
N GLY A 19 6.42 -23.15 4.89
CA GLY A 19 6.92 -24.07 3.87
C GLY A 19 8.43 -23.95 3.57
N TYR A 20 9.01 -22.77 3.80
CA TYR A 20 10.44 -22.52 3.55
C TYR A 20 11.35 -22.84 4.74
N LEU A 21 10.86 -22.63 5.97
CA LEU A 21 11.66 -22.74 7.19
C LEU A 21 11.72 -24.17 7.77
N GLY A 22 10.73 -25.01 7.48
CA GLY A 22 10.68 -26.40 7.95
C GLY A 22 10.26 -26.57 9.42
N SER A 23 10.41 -27.79 9.96
CA SER A 23 9.80 -28.25 11.22
C SER A 23 10.39 -27.63 12.50
N ASP A 24 11.54 -26.99 12.44
CA ASP A 24 12.16 -26.31 13.59
C ASP A 24 11.50 -24.98 13.92
N TYR A 25 10.64 -24.49 13.03
CA TYR A 25 9.92 -23.23 13.16
C TYR A 25 8.41 -23.44 13.20
N VAL A 26 7.75 -22.74 14.12
CA VAL A 26 6.30 -22.50 14.04
C VAL A 26 6.10 -21.11 13.49
N VAL A 27 5.38 -21.00 12.39
CA VAL A 27 5.06 -19.69 11.79
C VAL A 27 3.61 -19.35 12.06
N GLU A 28 3.37 -18.22 12.70
CA GLU A 28 2.05 -17.73 13.06
C GLU A 28 1.83 -16.31 12.60
N SER A 29 0.57 -15.93 12.43
CA SER A 29 0.20 -14.56 12.08
C SER A 29 -0.31 -13.79 13.28
N SER A 30 0.03 -12.49 13.38
CA SER A 30 -0.61 -11.55 14.30
C SER A 30 -2.03 -11.16 13.85
N VAL A 31 -2.36 -11.40 12.58
CA VAL A 31 -3.59 -10.90 11.92
C VAL A 31 -3.65 -9.35 11.97
N GLY A 32 -2.55 -8.71 11.60
CA GLY A 32 -2.35 -7.26 11.65
C GLY A 32 -2.06 -6.74 13.06
N HIS A 33 -2.48 -5.50 13.33
CA HIS A 33 -2.28 -4.88 14.63
C HIS A 33 -3.07 -5.59 15.74
N ILE A 34 -2.37 -5.96 16.81
CA ILE A 34 -2.97 -6.64 17.97
C ILE A 34 -3.48 -5.66 19.03
N ARG A 35 -2.99 -4.42 19.06
CA ARG A 35 -3.49 -3.33 19.91
C ARG A 35 -3.66 -2.04 19.11
N ASP A 36 -4.51 -1.16 19.61
CA ASP A 36 -4.78 0.14 19.03
C ASP A 36 -5.17 1.12 20.14
N LEU A 37 -5.28 2.41 19.82
CA LEU A 37 -5.87 3.40 20.69
C LEU A 37 -7.32 3.00 21.00
N PRO A 38 -7.81 3.23 22.24
CA PRO A 38 -9.16 2.84 22.61
C PRO A 38 -10.21 3.50 21.75
N GLY A 39 -11.27 2.78 21.40
CA GLY A 39 -12.43 3.32 20.71
C GLY A 39 -13.38 4.10 21.63
N LYS A 40 -13.29 3.86 22.94
CA LYS A 40 -14.06 4.53 24.00
C LYS A 40 -13.35 4.41 25.34
N ALA A 41 -13.56 5.37 26.24
CA ALA A 41 -12.94 5.42 27.57
C ALA A 41 -13.11 4.14 28.39
N SER A 42 -14.23 3.42 28.20
CA SER A 42 -14.49 2.16 28.97
C SER A 42 -13.50 1.02 28.69
N GLN A 43 -12.73 1.10 27.60
CA GLN A 43 -11.69 0.12 27.25
C GLN A 43 -10.37 0.33 27.99
N LEU A 44 -10.17 1.53 28.55
CA LEU A 44 -9.00 1.86 29.36
C LEU A 44 -9.06 1.21 30.75
N PRO A 45 -7.92 1.01 31.40
CA PRO A 45 -7.88 0.67 32.83
C PRO A 45 -8.69 1.67 33.68
N SER A 46 -9.22 1.21 34.80
CA SER A 46 -10.12 2.01 35.67
C SER A 46 -9.49 3.35 36.11
N ALA A 47 -8.17 3.38 36.30
CA ALA A 47 -7.43 4.59 36.67
C ALA A 47 -7.47 5.72 35.64
N TYR A 48 -7.75 5.40 34.38
CA TYR A 48 -7.72 6.37 33.27
C TYR A 48 -9.08 6.69 32.65
N LYS A 49 -10.16 6.02 33.11
CA LYS A 49 -11.49 6.16 32.49
C LYS A 49 -12.11 7.54 32.67
N SER A 50 -11.77 8.24 33.74
CA SER A 50 -12.27 9.57 34.09
C SER A 50 -11.37 10.71 33.59
N GLU A 51 -10.25 10.40 32.98
CA GLU A 51 -9.34 11.42 32.46
C GLU A 51 -9.95 12.17 31.27
N PRO A 52 -9.68 13.47 31.12
CA PRO A 52 -10.22 14.28 30.03
C PRO A 52 -9.91 13.70 28.64
N TRP A 53 -8.76 13.08 28.47
CA TRP A 53 -8.28 12.47 27.24
C TRP A 53 -8.72 11.02 27.05
N ALA A 54 -9.47 10.43 27.97
CA ALA A 54 -9.82 9.00 27.95
C ALA A 54 -10.51 8.54 26.65
N ASN A 55 -11.34 9.40 26.05
CA ASN A 55 -11.99 9.10 24.76
C ASN A 55 -11.03 9.19 23.57
N LEU A 56 -10.00 10.00 23.66
CA LEU A 56 -8.94 10.09 22.64
C LEU A 56 -7.97 8.91 22.76
N GLY A 57 -7.70 8.46 23.99
CA GLY A 57 -6.67 7.49 24.29
C GLY A 57 -5.26 8.06 24.16
N VAL A 58 -5.15 9.39 24.13
CA VAL A 58 -3.89 10.15 24.03
C VAL A 58 -3.89 11.24 25.08
N ASP A 59 -2.92 11.22 25.97
CA ASP A 59 -2.71 12.24 26.98
C ASP A 59 -1.92 13.41 26.37
N VAL A 60 -2.67 14.44 25.91
CA VAL A 60 -2.11 15.59 25.17
C VAL A 60 -1.27 16.52 26.06
N ASP A 61 -1.50 16.50 27.38
CA ASP A 61 -0.78 17.32 28.33
C ASP A 61 0.51 16.66 28.84
N ASN A 62 0.70 15.39 28.50
CA ASN A 62 1.87 14.59 28.90
C ASN A 62 2.57 14.01 27.67
N ASP A 63 3.16 14.89 26.87
CA ASP A 63 3.94 14.56 25.67
C ASP A 63 3.21 13.64 24.67
N PHE A 64 1.90 13.85 24.53
CA PHE A 64 1.02 13.05 23.65
C PHE A 64 1.08 11.54 23.91
N LYS A 65 1.28 11.13 25.16
CA LYS A 65 1.40 9.74 25.54
C LYS A 65 0.18 8.92 25.11
N ALA A 66 0.43 7.94 24.27
CA ALA A 66 -0.60 7.04 23.75
C ALA A 66 -0.88 5.90 24.73
N HIS A 67 -2.17 5.59 24.96
CA HIS A 67 -2.64 4.50 25.80
C HIS A 67 -3.26 3.39 24.95
N TYR A 68 -2.45 2.44 24.54
CA TYR A 68 -2.88 1.33 23.70
C TYR A 68 -3.61 0.24 24.48
N VAL A 69 -4.62 -0.34 23.84
CA VAL A 69 -5.39 -1.49 24.36
C VAL A 69 -5.37 -2.64 23.37
N VAL A 70 -5.35 -3.88 23.86
CA VAL A 70 -5.50 -5.05 23.00
C VAL A 70 -6.93 -5.07 22.46
N THR A 71 -7.09 -5.14 21.13
CA THR A 71 -8.40 -5.11 20.49
C THR A 71 -9.16 -6.41 20.80
N GLU A 72 -10.48 -6.34 20.90
CA GLU A 72 -11.31 -7.53 21.19
C GLU A 72 -11.08 -8.67 20.19
N ARG A 73 -10.95 -8.32 18.90
CA ARG A 73 -10.69 -9.28 17.83
C ARG A 73 -9.34 -9.99 17.97
N SER A 74 -8.35 -9.34 18.59
CA SER A 74 -6.99 -9.88 18.73
C SER A 74 -6.77 -10.70 19.99
N LYS A 75 -7.68 -10.66 20.97
CA LYS A 75 -7.50 -11.35 22.24
C LYS A 75 -7.24 -12.85 22.10
N LYS A 76 -8.00 -13.52 21.21
CA LYS A 76 -7.83 -14.96 20.94
C LYS A 76 -6.46 -15.26 20.34
N GLN A 77 -6.03 -14.44 19.37
CA GLN A 77 -4.75 -14.60 18.71
C GLN A 77 -3.59 -14.34 19.67
N VAL A 78 -3.67 -13.29 20.47
CA VAL A 78 -2.68 -13.01 21.52
C VAL A 78 -2.57 -14.17 22.51
N ALA A 79 -3.68 -14.76 22.95
CA ALA A 79 -3.67 -15.92 23.84
C ALA A 79 -3.00 -17.14 23.18
N LYS A 80 -3.26 -17.39 21.89
CA LYS A 80 -2.60 -18.45 21.11
C LYS A 80 -1.10 -18.22 21.04
N LEU A 81 -0.65 -17.02 20.65
CA LEU A 81 0.76 -16.66 20.55
C LEU A 81 1.48 -16.79 21.89
N LYS A 82 0.87 -16.33 22.99
CA LYS A 82 1.41 -16.51 24.35
C LYS A 82 1.57 -17.98 24.75
N LYS A 83 0.65 -18.84 24.30
CA LYS A 83 0.75 -20.30 24.56
C LYS A 83 1.93 -20.91 23.81
N ILE A 84 2.10 -20.60 22.53
CA ILE A 84 3.19 -21.13 21.70
C ILE A 84 4.53 -20.61 22.23
N LEU A 85 4.62 -19.32 22.57
CA LEU A 85 5.85 -18.69 23.06
C LEU A 85 6.44 -19.40 24.30
N LYS A 86 5.61 -20.03 25.14
CA LYS A 86 6.09 -20.82 26.29
C LYS A 86 6.80 -22.11 25.93
N SER A 87 6.70 -22.58 24.70
CA SER A 87 7.26 -23.87 24.24
C SER A 87 8.41 -23.70 23.24
N VAL A 88 8.88 -22.49 23.00
CA VAL A 88 9.97 -22.19 22.06
C VAL A 88 11.14 -21.52 22.76
N GLU A 89 12.29 -21.55 22.14
CA GLU A 89 13.55 -21.03 22.67
C GLU A 89 13.89 -19.63 22.10
N GLN A 90 13.27 -19.23 20.98
CA GLN A 90 13.51 -17.97 20.29
C GLN A 90 12.22 -17.43 19.66
N LEU A 91 12.15 -16.11 19.52
CA LEU A 91 11.07 -15.39 18.85
C LEU A 91 11.63 -14.56 17.69
N TYR A 92 11.11 -14.76 16.49
CA TYR A 92 11.36 -13.93 15.33
C TYR A 92 10.13 -13.09 15.00
N LEU A 93 10.32 -11.79 14.84
CA LEU A 93 9.30 -10.85 14.38
C LEU A 93 9.57 -10.54 12.90
N ALA A 94 8.75 -11.10 12.03
CA ALA A 94 8.92 -11.12 10.57
C ALA A 94 7.81 -10.34 9.85
N THR A 95 7.46 -9.18 10.40
CA THR A 95 6.52 -8.23 9.81
C THR A 95 7.22 -7.39 8.73
N ASP A 96 6.46 -6.68 7.89
CA ASP A 96 7.00 -5.88 6.78
C ASP A 96 8.08 -4.88 7.22
N GLU A 97 8.99 -4.56 6.30
CA GLU A 97 10.07 -3.59 6.54
C GLU A 97 9.59 -2.15 6.27
N ASP A 98 8.54 -1.77 6.96
CA ASP A 98 8.06 -0.40 6.97
C ASP A 98 7.65 0.00 8.39
N ARG A 99 7.25 1.26 8.57
CA ARG A 99 6.84 1.76 9.89
C ARG A 99 5.62 1.04 10.46
N GLU A 100 4.70 0.54 9.62
CA GLU A 100 3.53 -0.22 10.07
C GLU A 100 3.95 -1.60 10.60
N GLY A 101 4.81 -2.32 9.86
CA GLY A 101 5.34 -3.62 10.29
C GLY A 101 6.21 -3.49 11.53
N GLU A 102 7.02 -2.43 11.64
CA GLU A 102 7.84 -2.16 12.81
C GLU A 102 6.98 -1.87 14.06
N ALA A 103 5.90 -1.12 13.91
CA ALA A 103 4.94 -0.88 14.98
C ALA A 103 4.18 -2.16 15.40
N ILE A 104 3.82 -3.03 14.44
CA ILE A 104 3.22 -4.35 14.76
C ILE A 104 4.21 -5.17 15.58
N ALA A 105 5.48 -5.24 15.18
CA ALA A 105 6.53 -5.95 15.90
C ALA A 105 6.69 -5.40 17.34
N TRP A 106 6.76 -4.09 17.50
CA TRP A 106 6.81 -3.44 18.81
C TRP A 106 5.57 -3.75 19.65
N HIS A 107 4.37 -3.65 19.10
CA HIS A 107 3.14 -4.00 19.81
C HIS A 107 3.11 -5.45 20.26
N LEU A 108 3.69 -6.37 19.47
CA LEU A 108 3.83 -7.77 19.84
C LEU A 108 4.76 -7.93 21.04
N LEU A 109 5.92 -7.26 21.06
CA LEU A 109 6.85 -7.27 22.18
C LEU A 109 6.18 -6.81 23.48
N GLU A 110 5.50 -5.68 23.45
CA GLU A 110 4.82 -5.10 24.60
C GLU A 110 3.73 -6.01 25.18
N VAL A 111 2.97 -6.70 24.31
CA VAL A 111 1.85 -7.55 24.74
C VAL A 111 2.29 -8.95 25.14
N LEU A 112 3.21 -9.53 24.38
CA LEU A 112 3.69 -10.90 24.63
C LEU A 112 4.66 -10.97 25.81
N ASN A 113 5.44 -9.90 26.03
CA ASN A 113 6.49 -9.80 27.04
C ASN A 113 7.39 -11.05 27.08
N PRO A 114 8.09 -11.36 25.96
CA PRO A 114 8.86 -12.59 25.82
C PRO A 114 10.02 -12.64 26.83
N THR A 115 10.28 -13.83 27.36
CA THR A 115 11.47 -14.12 28.20
C THR A 115 12.58 -14.80 27.40
N VAL A 116 12.33 -15.13 26.14
CA VAL A 116 13.28 -15.72 25.21
C VAL A 116 13.92 -14.62 24.34
N PRO A 117 15.09 -14.90 23.72
CA PRO A 117 15.70 -13.98 22.77
C PRO A 117 14.74 -13.60 21.65
N VAL A 118 14.74 -12.32 21.27
CA VAL A 118 13.89 -11.78 20.21
C VAL A 118 14.74 -11.24 19.09
N HIS A 119 14.35 -11.56 17.87
CA HIS A 119 15.03 -11.18 16.66
C HIS A 119 14.05 -10.52 15.68
N ARG A 120 14.45 -9.42 15.05
CA ARG A 120 13.72 -8.80 13.96
C ARG A 120 14.21 -9.37 12.64
N MET A 121 13.35 -10.09 11.95
CA MET A 121 13.62 -10.70 10.65
C MET A 121 13.06 -9.79 9.56
N VAL A 122 13.90 -9.37 8.62
CA VAL A 122 13.56 -8.43 7.55
C VAL A 122 13.87 -9.04 6.19
N PHE A 123 12.93 -8.96 5.26
CA PHE A 123 13.07 -9.43 3.89
C PHE A 123 12.24 -8.55 2.95
N HIS A 124 12.73 -8.35 1.73
CA HIS A 124 12.08 -7.52 0.71
C HIS A 124 11.16 -8.34 -0.21
N GLU A 125 11.35 -9.66 -0.24
CA GLU A 125 10.55 -10.59 -1.05
C GLU A 125 10.31 -11.90 -0.30
N ILE A 126 9.23 -12.60 -0.63
CA ILE A 126 8.88 -13.88 0.01
C ILE A 126 9.36 -15.02 -0.90
N THR A 127 10.68 -15.16 -1.01
CA THR A 127 11.35 -16.30 -1.64
C THR A 127 12.06 -17.15 -0.59
N GLU A 128 12.26 -18.44 -0.85
CA GLU A 128 12.94 -19.33 0.09
C GLU A 128 14.33 -18.79 0.46
N LYS A 129 15.08 -18.31 -0.53
CA LYS A 129 16.42 -17.74 -0.34
C LYS A 129 16.38 -16.52 0.60
N ALA A 130 15.54 -15.53 0.31
CA ALA A 130 15.44 -14.30 1.11
C ALA A 130 15.00 -14.59 2.56
N ILE A 131 14.08 -15.54 2.75
CA ILE A 131 13.60 -15.93 4.07
C ILE A 131 14.71 -16.62 4.89
N ARG A 132 15.50 -17.52 4.29
CA ARG A 132 16.62 -18.17 4.97
C ARG A 132 17.73 -17.18 5.33
N GLU A 133 18.10 -16.29 4.41
CA GLU A 133 19.08 -15.22 4.67
C GLU A 133 18.62 -14.30 5.80
N ALA A 134 17.33 -13.95 5.85
CA ALA A 134 16.78 -13.09 6.91
C ALA A 134 16.77 -13.74 8.30
N VAL A 135 16.65 -15.06 8.38
CA VAL A 135 16.80 -15.80 9.66
C VAL A 135 18.26 -15.81 10.13
N GLU A 136 19.21 -15.95 9.20
CA GLU A 136 20.64 -15.98 9.52
C GLU A 136 21.22 -14.60 9.88
N SER A 137 20.59 -13.52 9.41
CA SER A 137 21.05 -12.14 9.60
C SER A 137 19.96 -11.24 10.19
N PRO A 138 19.44 -11.54 11.40
CA PRO A 138 18.42 -10.73 12.04
C PRO A 138 19.01 -9.38 12.51
N ARG A 139 18.14 -8.38 12.68
CA ARG A 139 18.49 -7.08 13.27
C ARG A 139 17.69 -6.79 14.54
N ASP A 140 17.95 -5.67 15.15
CA ASP A 140 17.10 -5.11 16.21
C ASP A 140 15.90 -4.35 15.65
N LEU A 141 14.90 -4.11 16.51
CA LEU A 141 13.75 -3.28 16.20
C LEU A 141 14.17 -1.82 15.97
N ASP A 142 13.75 -1.20 14.88
CA ASP A 142 13.99 0.23 14.64
C ASP A 142 12.95 1.11 15.36
N ARG A 143 13.34 1.63 16.53
CA ARG A 143 12.50 2.50 17.34
C ARG A 143 12.09 3.78 16.63
N ARG A 144 12.88 4.30 15.70
CA ARG A 144 12.55 5.53 14.97
C ARG A 144 11.39 5.30 14.00
N LEU A 145 11.31 4.11 13.38
CA LEU A 145 10.16 3.74 12.56
C LEU A 145 8.91 3.54 13.41
N VAL A 146 9.04 2.97 14.61
CA VAL A 146 7.93 2.84 15.57
C VAL A 146 7.42 4.23 15.95
N ASP A 147 8.30 5.13 16.37
CA ASP A 147 7.95 6.49 16.78
C ASP A 147 7.27 7.28 15.63
N ALA A 148 7.74 7.09 14.39
CA ALA A 148 7.12 7.68 13.21
C ALA A 148 5.69 7.16 12.96
N GLN A 149 5.44 5.88 13.21
CA GLN A 149 4.10 5.30 13.11
C GLN A 149 3.21 5.77 14.27
N GLU A 150 3.72 5.80 15.51
CA GLU A 150 3.00 6.31 16.66
C GLU A 150 2.57 7.76 16.45
N ALA A 151 3.50 8.65 16.05
CA ALA A 151 3.20 10.04 15.73
C ALA A 151 2.09 10.17 14.68
N ARG A 152 2.16 9.36 13.62
CA ARG A 152 1.09 9.32 12.61
C ARG A 152 -0.23 8.86 13.20
N ARG A 153 -0.23 7.79 14.01
CA ARG A 153 -1.45 7.23 14.60
C ARG A 153 -2.12 8.22 15.55
N ILE A 154 -1.31 8.89 16.38
CA ILE A 154 -1.76 9.94 17.29
C ILE A 154 -2.35 11.11 16.52
N PHE A 155 -1.64 11.61 15.50
CA PHE A 155 -2.10 12.71 14.67
C PHE A 155 -3.45 12.39 13.98
N ASP A 156 -3.58 11.20 13.38
CA ASP A 156 -4.82 10.79 12.73
C ASP A 156 -5.99 10.70 13.74
N ARG A 157 -5.73 10.28 14.99
CA ARG A 157 -6.72 10.27 16.07
C ARG A 157 -7.17 11.68 16.47
N LEU A 158 -6.22 12.55 16.74
CA LEU A 158 -6.51 13.94 17.15
C LEU A 158 -7.24 14.69 16.02
N TYR A 159 -6.72 14.62 14.79
CA TYR A 159 -7.34 15.25 13.64
C TYR A 159 -8.79 14.79 13.42
N GLY A 160 -9.01 13.47 13.45
CA GLY A 160 -10.34 12.90 13.25
C GLY A 160 -11.35 13.31 14.32
N TYR A 161 -10.93 13.34 15.58
CA TYR A 161 -11.81 13.66 16.72
C TYR A 161 -12.09 15.16 16.87
N GLU A 162 -11.17 16.03 16.47
CA GLU A 162 -11.33 17.48 16.54
C GLU A 162 -12.09 18.04 15.32
N VAL A 163 -11.80 17.55 14.11
CA VAL A 163 -12.38 18.12 12.88
C VAL A 163 -13.76 17.52 12.57
N SER A 164 -14.00 16.23 12.85
CA SER A 164 -15.31 15.64 12.56
C SER A 164 -16.49 16.33 13.25
N PRO A 165 -16.40 16.73 14.55
CA PRO A 165 -17.47 17.48 15.20
C PRO A 165 -17.73 18.86 14.57
N VAL A 166 -16.70 19.51 14.03
CA VAL A 166 -16.86 20.78 13.29
C VAL A 166 -17.67 20.54 12.02
N MET A 167 -17.39 19.47 11.28
CA MET A 167 -18.16 19.08 10.11
C MET A 167 -19.61 18.76 10.45
N TRP A 168 -19.88 18.11 11.59
CA TRP A 168 -21.24 17.81 12.04
C TRP A 168 -22.05 19.09 12.33
N LYS A 169 -21.40 20.08 12.90
CA LYS A 169 -22.04 21.38 13.22
C LYS A 169 -22.26 22.26 11.99
N LYS A 170 -21.33 22.22 11.02
CA LYS A 170 -21.30 23.17 9.89
C LYS A 170 -21.89 22.61 8.60
N VAL A 171 -21.88 21.28 8.42
CA VAL A 171 -22.36 20.60 7.20
C VAL A 171 -23.53 19.69 7.53
N ARG A 172 -23.26 18.52 8.12
CA ARG A 172 -24.29 17.56 8.58
C ARG A 172 -23.70 16.50 9.52
N PRO A 173 -24.52 15.88 10.40
CA PRO A 173 -24.10 14.73 11.21
C PRO A 173 -23.64 13.55 10.36
N GLY A 174 -22.75 12.72 10.92
CA GLY A 174 -22.29 11.46 10.32
C GLY A 174 -21.14 11.60 9.32
N LEU A 175 -20.66 12.82 9.03
CA LEU A 175 -19.44 13.02 8.27
C LEU A 175 -18.21 12.70 9.12
N SER A 176 -17.14 12.25 8.49
CA SER A 176 -15.84 12.07 9.13
C SER A 176 -14.75 12.83 8.40
N ALA A 177 -13.84 13.41 9.16
CA ALA A 177 -12.62 13.99 8.64
C ALA A 177 -11.48 12.98 8.78
N GLY A 178 -10.65 12.87 7.75
CA GLY A 178 -9.50 12.01 7.76
C GLY A 178 -8.45 12.49 6.76
N ARG A 179 -7.21 12.51 7.18
CA ARG A 179 -6.08 12.99 6.37
C ARG A 179 -5.95 12.22 5.06
N VAL A 180 -5.97 10.88 5.12
CA VAL A 180 -5.89 10.00 3.94
C VAL A 180 -7.15 10.15 3.07
N GLN A 181 -8.32 10.19 3.69
CA GLN A 181 -9.61 10.32 3.01
C GLN A 181 -9.71 11.62 2.19
N SER A 182 -9.25 12.73 2.73
CA SER A 182 -9.27 14.04 2.04
C SER A 182 -8.37 14.05 0.81
N VAL A 183 -7.16 13.47 0.91
CA VAL A 183 -6.22 13.36 -0.21
C VAL A 183 -6.77 12.42 -1.28
N ALA A 184 -7.30 11.26 -0.90
CA ALA A 184 -7.88 10.30 -1.84
C ALA A 184 -9.05 10.91 -2.63
N ASN A 185 -9.97 11.60 -1.95
CA ASN A 185 -11.07 12.29 -2.60
C ASN A 185 -10.57 13.37 -3.58
N ARG A 186 -9.56 14.14 -3.19
CA ARG A 186 -8.97 15.16 -4.05
C ARG A 186 -8.42 14.56 -5.33
N LEU A 187 -7.61 13.51 -5.23
CA LEU A 187 -7.03 12.82 -6.39
C LEU A 187 -8.10 12.28 -7.35
N ILE A 188 -9.18 11.69 -6.81
CA ILE A 188 -10.30 11.18 -7.61
C ILE A 188 -11.02 12.33 -8.32
N VAL A 189 -11.31 13.42 -7.61
CA VAL A 189 -12.02 14.58 -8.18
C VAL A 189 -11.16 15.27 -9.24
N GLU A 190 -9.86 15.45 -9.00
CA GLU A 190 -8.94 16.04 -9.98
C GLU A 190 -8.88 15.16 -11.25
N ARG A 191 -8.74 13.85 -11.09
CA ARG A 191 -8.73 12.91 -12.22
C ARG A 191 -10.05 12.90 -13.01
N GLU A 192 -11.17 12.96 -12.32
CA GLU A 192 -12.48 13.02 -12.97
C GLU A 192 -12.67 14.35 -13.72
N ARG A 193 -12.18 15.47 -13.19
CA ARG A 193 -12.17 16.76 -13.90
C ARG A 193 -11.33 16.70 -15.18
N GLU A 194 -10.14 16.10 -15.10
CA GLU A 194 -9.29 15.83 -16.28
C GLU A 194 -10.04 15.00 -17.32
N ARG A 195 -10.71 13.92 -16.87
CA ARG A 195 -11.50 13.04 -17.74
C ARG A 195 -12.65 13.77 -18.45
N ILE A 196 -13.36 14.63 -17.71
CA ILE A 196 -14.47 15.42 -18.26
C ILE A 196 -13.97 16.49 -19.25
N ALA A 197 -12.80 17.09 -18.96
CA ALA A 197 -12.20 18.12 -19.81
C ALA A 197 -11.48 17.53 -21.04
N PHE A 198 -11.23 16.21 -21.05
CA PHE A 198 -10.51 15.56 -22.14
C PHE A 198 -11.33 15.53 -23.42
N THR A 199 -10.74 16.04 -24.49
CA THR A 199 -11.30 15.99 -25.85
C THR A 199 -10.54 14.95 -26.66
N THR A 200 -11.26 14.02 -27.29
CA THR A 200 -10.66 12.99 -28.16
C THR A 200 -10.16 13.61 -29.44
N ALA A 201 -9.02 13.10 -29.95
CA ALA A 201 -8.52 13.39 -31.28
C ALA A 201 -8.73 12.17 -32.19
N ASP A 202 -9.21 12.40 -33.41
CA ASP A 202 -9.35 11.37 -34.41
C ASP A 202 -8.11 11.39 -35.33
N TYR A 203 -7.43 10.26 -35.41
CA TYR A 203 -6.29 10.05 -36.29
C TYR A 203 -6.26 8.60 -36.77
N SER A 204 -5.61 8.35 -37.89
CA SER A 204 -5.47 7.03 -38.48
C SER A 204 -3.99 6.66 -38.63
N SER A 205 -3.71 5.36 -38.61
CA SER A 205 -2.43 4.78 -39.03
C SER A 205 -2.65 3.87 -40.23
N VAL A 206 -1.61 3.66 -41.05
CA VAL A 206 -1.62 2.68 -42.12
C VAL A 206 -0.54 1.66 -41.86
N GLU A 207 -0.93 0.39 -41.83
CA GLU A 207 -0.06 -0.76 -41.65
C GLU A 207 -0.16 -1.64 -42.89
N ALA A 208 0.94 -2.19 -43.33
CA ALA A 208 1.01 -3.07 -44.49
C ALA A 208 1.78 -4.33 -44.15
N GLU A 209 1.24 -5.46 -44.61
CA GLU A 209 2.00 -6.70 -44.68
C GLU A 209 2.73 -6.75 -46.00
N MET A 210 4.03 -6.71 -45.97
CA MET A 210 4.93 -6.70 -47.11
C MET A 210 5.37 -8.13 -47.43
N SER A 211 5.32 -8.52 -48.72
CA SER A 211 5.78 -9.82 -49.16
C SER A 211 7.07 -9.68 -49.96
N SER A 212 8.12 -10.30 -49.47
CA SER A 212 9.39 -10.50 -50.15
C SER A 212 9.83 -11.96 -49.99
N GLN A 213 11.13 -12.22 -49.78
CA GLN A 213 11.60 -13.57 -49.40
C GLN A 213 11.07 -14.01 -48.02
N THR A 214 10.81 -13.03 -47.14
CA THR A 214 10.15 -13.22 -45.84
C THR A 214 9.04 -12.15 -45.72
N ALA A 215 7.87 -12.53 -45.27
CA ALA A 215 6.82 -11.55 -44.95
C ALA A 215 7.22 -10.73 -43.71
N PHE A 216 6.96 -9.41 -43.74
CA PHE A 216 7.17 -8.52 -42.63
C PHE A 216 6.10 -7.42 -42.60
N GLU A 217 5.85 -6.89 -41.39
CA GLU A 217 4.93 -5.78 -41.20
C GLU A 217 5.67 -4.44 -41.32
N ALA A 218 5.02 -3.47 -41.96
CA ALA A 218 5.53 -2.12 -42.08
C ALA A 218 4.43 -1.12 -41.70
N SER A 219 4.80 -0.07 -40.96
CA SER A 219 3.90 1.02 -40.57
C SER A 219 4.30 2.30 -41.30
N LEU A 220 3.32 3.04 -41.78
CA LEU A 220 3.55 4.35 -42.39
C LEU A 220 3.94 5.36 -41.31
N VAL A 221 5.15 5.90 -41.35
CA VAL A 221 5.70 6.78 -40.31
C VAL A 221 5.74 8.25 -40.70
N ALA A 222 5.75 8.54 -42.01
CA ALA A 222 5.81 9.90 -42.54
C ALA A 222 5.13 9.99 -43.92
N LEU A 223 4.64 11.17 -44.26
CA LEU A 223 4.03 11.48 -45.55
C LEU A 223 4.58 12.84 -45.99
N ASP A 224 5.14 12.90 -47.19
CA ASP A 224 5.71 14.10 -47.81
C ASP A 224 6.82 14.79 -46.95
N GLY A 225 7.48 14.01 -46.07
CA GLY A 225 8.53 14.50 -45.16
C GLY A 225 8.05 14.77 -43.75
N ASP A 226 6.75 14.93 -43.53
CA ASP A 226 6.16 15.14 -42.21
C ASP A 226 5.79 13.81 -41.54
N ARG A 227 6.12 13.69 -40.25
CA ARG A 227 5.75 12.49 -39.47
C ARG A 227 4.26 12.44 -39.21
N ILE A 228 3.67 11.25 -39.30
CA ILE A 228 2.26 11.02 -38.94
C ILE A 228 2.09 11.10 -37.43
N ALA A 229 1.06 11.85 -37.00
CA ALA A 229 0.69 12.00 -35.60
C ALA A 229 0.21 10.67 -35.02
N ALA A 230 0.65 10.37 -33.80
CA ALA A 230 0.20 9.27 -32.96
C ALA A 230 -0.45 9.81 -31.68
N GLY A 231 -1.12 8.97 -30.88
CA GLY A 231 -1.84 9.41 -29.69
C GLY A 231 -1.03 10.27 -28.70
N ARG A 232 0.28 10.04 -28.60
CA ARG A 232 1.20 10.84 -27.75
C ARG A 232 1.49 12.26 -28.23
N ASP A 233 1.14 12.56 -29.47
CA ASP A 233 1.39 13.86 -30.10
C ASP A 233 0.22 14.85 -29.90
N PHE A 234 -0.86 14.42 -29.20
CA PHE A 234 -2.02 15.23 -28.88
C PHE A 234 -2.05 15.65 -27.40
N ASN A 235 -2.58 16.82 -27.13
CA ASN A 235 -2.84 17.32 -25.78
C ASN A 235 -4.23 16.86 -25.28
N ALA A 236 -4.58 17.24 -24.06
CA ALA A 236 -5.88 16.90 -23.46
C ALA A 236 -7.08 17.57 -24.15
N GLN A 237 -6.87 18.56 -25.00
CA GLN A 237 -7.86 19.25 -25.83
C GLN A 237 -8.02 18.63 -27.22
N GLY A 238 -7.26 17.57 -27.52
CA GLY A 238 -7.30 16.90 -28.81
C GLY A 238 -6.52 17.65 -29.92
N GLU A 239 -5.66 18.59 -29.54
CA GLU A 239 -4.84 19.39 -30.47
C GLU A 239 -3.42 18.81 -30.55
N LEU A 240 -2.77 18.96 -31.71
CA LEU A 240 -1.36 18.59 -31.88
C LEU A 240 -0.45 19.43 -30.97
N ASN A 241 0.43 18.77 -30.25
CA ASN A 241 1.47 19.40 -29.43
C ASN A 241 2.76 19.77 -30.23
N ARG A 242 2.79 19.43 -31.51
CA ARG A 242 4.01 19.49 -32.32
C ARG A 242 3.68 19.90 -33.77
N ASP A 243 4.37 20.92 -34.25
CA ASP A 243 4.18 21.48 -35.60
C ASP A 243 4.77 20.57 -36.70
N ASP A 244 5.66 19.63 -36.35
CA ASP A 244 6.32 18.69 -37.26
C ASP A 244 5.53 17.39 -37.44
N ARG A 245 4.21 17.42 -37.22
CA ARG A 245 3.31 16.29 -37.35
C ARG A 245 2.15 16.61 -38.27
N VAL A 246 1.73 15.60 -39.03
CA VAL A 246 0.51 15.64 -39.85
C VAL A 246 -0.52 14.65 -39.33
N ILE A 247 -1.77 15.11 -39.21
CA ILE A 247 -2.89 14.23 -38.86
C ILE A 247 -3.31 13.46 -40.12
N LEU A 248 -3.18 12.16 -40.08
CA LEU A 248 -3.74 11.31 -41.12
C LEU A 248 -5.21 11.10 -40.83
N THR A 249 -6.08 11.74 -41.61
CA THR A 249 -7.54 11.51 -41.53
C THR A 249 -7.91 10.15 -42.10
N ARG A 250 -9.05 9.61 -41.70
CA ARG A 250 -9.53 8.32 -42.20
C ARG A 250 -9.66 8.30 -43.71
N ALA A 251 -10.24 9.34 -44.33
CA ALA A 251 -10.41 9.42 -45.77
C ALA A 251 -9.04 9.37 -46.48
N ARG A 252 -8.04 10.15 -46.01
CA ARG A 252 -6.70 10.15 -46.60
C ARG A 252 -5.98 8.81 -46.41
N ALA A 253 -6.22 8.13 -45.28
CA ALA A 253 -5.67 6.79 -45.03
C ALA A 253 -6.28 5.76 -46.04
N GLU A 254 -7.60 5.81 -46.27
CA GLU A 254 -8.28 4.94 -47.21
C GLU A 254 -7.82 5.18 -48.67
N ASP A 255 -7.62 6.43 -49.08
CA ASP A 255 -7.06 6.80 -50.37
C ASP A 255 -5.63 6.27 -50.55
N LEU A 256 -4.77 6.42 -49.51
CA LEU A 256 -3.42 5.87 -49.53
C LEU A 256 -3.40 4.35 -49.63
N VAL A 257 -4.20 3.67 -48.85
CA VAL A 257 -4.33 2.20 -48.92
C VAL A 257 -4.75 1.75 -50.33
N THR A 258 -5.72 2.47 -50.93
CA THR A 258 -6.18 2.18 -52.29
C THR A 258 -5.07 2.38 -53.34
N SER A 259 -4.30 3.45 -53.21
CA SER A 259 -3.21 3.81 -54.13
C SER A 259 -2.00 2.86 -54.01
N LEU A 260 -1.70 2.38 -52.80
CA LEU A 260 -0.56 1.51 -52.53
C LEU A 260 -0.84 0.03 -52.79
N ARG A 261 -2.12 -0.38 -52.86
CA ARG A 261 -2.49 -1.77 -53.06
C ARG A 261 -2.02 -2.26 -54.44
N GLY A 262 -1.22 -3.33 -54.44
CA GLY A 262 -0.69 -3.95 -55.66
C GLY A 262 0.49 -3.21 -56.30
N THR A 263 1.02 -2.18 -55.67
CA THR A 263 2.28 -1.56 -56.14
C THR A 263 3.48 -2.40 -55.72
N THR A 264 4.53 -2.37 -56.51
CA THR A 264 5.82 -3.00 -56.21
C THR A 264 6.79 -1.91 -55.72
N PHE A 265 7.43 -2.15 -54.63
CA PHE A 265 8.37 -1.24 -53.99
C PHE A 265 9.80 -1.75 -54.14
#